data_dfd729da8477bc4a7eab4cdca499219d
#
_entry.id   dfd729da8477bc4a7eab4cdca499219d
#
_cell.length_a   1.000
_cell.length_b   1.000
_cell.length_c   1.000
_cell.angle_alpha   90.00
_cell.angle_beta   90.00
_cell.angle_gamma   90.00
#
_symmetry.space_group_name_H-M   'P 1'
#
loop_
_entity.id
_entity.type
_entity.pdbx_description
1 polymer ?
#
loop_
_entity_poly.entity_id
_entity_poly.type
_entity_poly.pdbx_seq_one_letter_code
_entity_poly.pdbx_strand_id
1 'polypeptide(L)'
;MFAQDSTPPVISVSDINRLARLAVERALPIAWISGEISNLTRAPSGHWYFTLKDAGAAVRCAMFRNRNQCMDWRPENGMQVEVRAQATLYEPRGEFQL
;
A
#
# COMPACT_ATOMS: atom_id res chain seq x y z
N MET A 1 6.38 -39.82 -3.88
CA MET A 1 5.98 -39.25 -3.68
C MET A 1 5.99 -39.07 -3.46
N PHE A 2 5.78 -38.98 -3.67
CA PHE A 2 5.38 -38.42 -3.69
C PHE A 2 4.84 -37.83 -3.37
N ALA A 3 4.86 -38.25 -3.56
CA ALA A 3 4.02 -37.63 -3.53
C ALA A 3 3.49 -37.04 -3.25
N GLN A 4 3.78 -37.26 -3.34
CA GLN A 4 3.16 -36.77 -3.07
C GLN A 4 2.33 -36.18 -2.88
N ASP A 5 2.65 -36.34 -2.82
CA ASP A 5 1.45 -35.64 -2.49
C ASP A 5 1.45 -34.18 -2.92
N SER A 6 0.50 -33.83 -3.71
CA SER A 6 0.42 -32.49 -4.27
C SER A 6 -0.60 -31.61 -3.55
N THR A 7 -1.14 -32.09 -2.42
CA THR A 7 -2.12 -31.29 -1.67
C THR A 7 -1.45 -30.08 -1.02
N PRO A 8 -1.91 -28.86 -1.33
CA PRO A 8 -1.34 -27.68 -0.68
C PRO A 8 -1.60 -27.67 0.82
N PRO A 9 -0.73 -27.07 1.62
CA PRO A 9 -0.97 -26.95 3.05
C PRO A 9 -2.18 -26.07 3.34
N VAL A 10 -2.82 -26.35 4.48
CA VAL A 10 -3.91 -25.49 4.98
C VAL A 10 -3.28 -24.43 5.87
N ILE A 11 -3.49 -23.16 5.53
CA ILE A 11 -2.98 -22.05 6.32
C ILE A 11 -4.12 -21.10 6.67
N SER A 12 -3.93 -20.30 7.72
CA SER A 12 -4.95 -19.36 8.17
C SER A 12 -5.01 -18.13 7.26
N VAL A 13 -6.11 -17.39 7.36
CA VAL A 13 -6.23 -16.10 6.65
C VAL A 13 -5.12 -15.15 7.10
N SER A 14 -4.81 -15.11 8.40
CA SER A 14 -3.71 -14.28 8.90
C SER A 14 -2.38 -14.68 8.27
N ASP A 15 -2.14 -15.97 8.12
CA ASP A 15 -0.90 -16.47 7.53
C ASP A 15 -0.78 -16.13 6.06
N ILE A 16 -1.86 -16.31 5.29
CA ILE A 16 -1.80 -15.96 3.85
C ILE A 16 -1.61 -14.46 3.65
N ASN A 17 -2.26 -13.63 4.47
CA ASN A 17 -2.09 -12.18 4.37
C ASN A 17 -0.66 -11.75 4.74
N ARG A 18 -0.08 -12.38 5.76
CA ARG A 18 1.31 -12.11 6.12
C ARG A 18 2.27 -12.54 5.01
N LEU A 19 2.07 -13.71 4.43
CA LEU A 19 2.89 -14.18 3.33
C LEU A 19 2.77 -13.28 2.10
N ALA A 20 1.55 -12.83 1.82
CA ALA A 20 1.30 -11.89 0.72
C ALA A 20 2.03 -10.57 0.95
N ARG A 21 1.98 -10.03 2.18
CA ARG A 21 2.71 -8.80 2.52
C ARG A 21 4.21 -8.97 2.27
N LEU A 22 4.78 -10.06 2.78
CA LEU A 22 6.21 -10.32 2.61
C LEU A 22 6.59 -10.48 1.14
N ALA A 23 5.75 -11.15 0.35
CA ALA A 23 5.99 -11.34 -1.07
C ALA A 23 5.96 -10.02 -1.83
N VAL A 24 4.97 -9.16 -1.55
CA VAL A 24 4.84 -7.86 -2.16
C VAL A 24 6.04 -6.98 -1.83
N GLU A 25 6.39 -6.89 -0.55
CA GLU A 25 7.51 -6.05 -0.10
C GLU A 25 8.84 -6.52 -0.70
N ARG A 26 9.00 -7.83 -0.89
CA ARG A 26 10.21 -8.41 -1.43
C ARG A 26 10.31 -8.23 -2.94
N ALA A 27 9.18 -8.32 -3.63
CA ALA A 27 9.14 -8.26 -5.10
C ALA A 27 9.19 -6.83 -5.63
N LEU A 28 8.68 -5.86 -4.88
CA LEU A 28 8.53 -4.48 -5.35
C LEU A 28 9.45 -3.54 -4.57
N PRO A 29 10.47 -3.00 -5.22
CA PRO A 29 11.37 -2.05 -4.55
C PRO A 29 10.68 -0.71 -4.31
N ILE A 30 11.25 0.10 -3.43
CA ILE A 30 10.82 1.48 -3.27
C ILE A 30 10.93 2.17 -4.63
N ALA A 31 9.88 2.86 -5.04
CA ALA A 31 9.81 3.48 -6.36
C ALA A 31 9.10 4.81 -6.30
N TRP A 32 9.32 5.63 -7.33
CA TRP A 32 8.52 6.84 -7.57
C TRP A 32 7.29 6.44 -8.38
N ILE A 33 6.13 6.81 -7.89
CA ILE A 33 4.85 6.42 -8.49
C ILE A 33 4.05 7.69 -8.74
N SER A 34 3.59 7.87 -9.98
CA SER A 34 2.83 9.05 -10.36
C SER A 34 1.33 8.76 -10.36
N GLY A 35 0.55 9.77 -10.05
CA GLY A 35 -0.90 9.67 -10.11
C GLY A 35 -1.56 10.91 -9.55
N GLU A 36 -2.88 10.89 -9.57
CA GLU A 36 -3.71 11.96 -9.04
C GLU A 36 -4.20 11.59 -7.65
N ILE A 37 -4.13 12.54 -6.71
CA ILE A 37 -4.64 12.36 -5.35
C ILE A 37 -6.17 12.45 -5.35
N SER A 38 -6.81 11.49 -4.69
CA SER A 38 -8.24 11.56 -4.40
C SER A 38 -8.53 10.96 -3.02
N ASN A 39 -9.70 11.28 -2.47
CA ASN A 39 -10.14 10.77 -1.15
C ASN A 39 -9.12 11.03 -0.04
N LEU A 40 -8.48 12.19 -0.06
CA LEU A 40 -7.50 12.56 0.94
C LEU A 40 -8.20 12.79 2.29
N THR A 41 -7.72 12.10 3.31
CA THR A 41 -8.20 12.20 4.69
C THR A 41 -7.01 12.44 5.59
N ARG A 42 -7.10 13.51 6.39
CA ARG A 42 -6.11 13.82 7.42
C ARG A 42 -6.67 13.37 8.77
N ALA A 43 -6.19 12.24 9.26
CA ALA A 43 -6.70 11.65 10.49
C ALA A 43 -6.27 12.47 11.72
N PRO A 44 -7.04 12.42 12.83
CA PRO A 44 -6.65 13.10 14.07
C PRO A 44 -5.29 12.67 14.60
N SER A 45 -4.86 11.44 14.30
CA SER A 45 -3.52 10.93 14.64
C SER A 45 -2.39 11.68 13.94
N GLY A 46 -2.70 12.45 12.90
CA GLY A 46 -1.71 13.10 12.04
C GLY A 46 -1.31 12.29 10.83
N HIS A 47 -1.74 11.05 10.72
CA HIS A 47 -1.51 10.24 9.52
C HIS A 47 -2.46 10.67 8.42
N TRP A 48 -1.99 10.61 7.16
CA TRP A 48 -2.80 10.92 6.00
C TRP A 48 -3.08 9.65 5.22
N TYR A 49 -4.30 9.55 4.70
CA TYR A 49 -4.73 8.43 3.85
C TYR A 49 -5.33 9.00 2.59
N PHE A 50 -4.99 8.44 1.46
CA PHE A 50 -5.52 8.90 0.18
C PHE A 50 -5.48 7.77 -0.85
N THR A 51 -6.14 8.01 -1.97
CA THR A 51 -6.06 7.15 -3.14
C THR A 51 -5.19 7.85 -4.17
N LEU A 52 -4.26 7.12 -4.75
CA LEU A 52 -3.49 7.56 -5.90
C LEU A 52 -4.03 6.82 -7.11
N LYS A 53 -4.39 7.55 -8.16
CA LYS A 53 -5.06 6.95 -9.32
C LYS A 53 -4.55 7.52 -10.62
N ASP A 54 -4.73 6.74 -11.68
CA ASP A 54 -4.55 7.16 -13.06
C ASP A 54 -5.74 6.65 -13.89
N ALA A 55 -5.64 6.72 -15.22
CA ALA A 55 -6.75 6.31 -16.08
C ALA A 55 -7.08 4.81 -15.99
N GLY A 56 -6.13 4.00 -15.56
CA GLY A 56 -6.28 2.53 -15.59
C GLY A 56 -6.38 1.86 -14.23
N ALA A 57 -6.01 2.55 -13.13
CA ALA A 57 -5.92 1.89 -11.83
C ALA A 57 -5.94 2.88 -10.68
N ALA A 58 -6.15 2.35 -9.48
CA ALA A 58 -6.09 3.12 -8.25
C ALA A 58 -5.45 2.27 -7.16
N VAL A 59 -4.78 2.93 -6.22
CA VAL A 59 -4.17 2.26 -5.07
C VAL A 59 -4.32 3.14 -3.83
N ARG A 60 -4.57 2.49 -2.69
CA ARG A 60 -4.63 3.19 -1.42
C ARG A 60 -3.23 3.49 -0.93
N CYS A 61 -3.08 4.66 -0.32
CA CYS A 61 -1.81 5.12 0.24
C CYS A 61 -1.97 5.54 1.68
N ALA A 62 -0.94 5.31 2.48
CA ALA A 62 -0.83 5.83 3.83
C ALA A 62 0.47 6.62 3.93
N MET A 63 0.40 7.83 4.46
CA MET A 63 1.57 8.66 4.74
C MET A 63 1.58 8.99 6.21
N PHE A 64 2.55 8.44 6.92
CA PHE A 64 2.61 8.56 8.36
C PHE A 64 3.06 9.96 8.80
N ARG A 65 2.65 10.34 10.00
CA ARG A 65 2.86 11.67 10.54
C ARG A 65 4.32 12.13 10.49
N ASN A 66 5.26 11.24 10.80
CA ASN A 66 6.67 11.58 10.79
C ASN A 66 7.19 11.90 9.39
N ARG A 67 6.49 11.46 8.35
CA ARG A 67 6.85 11.77 6.97
C ARG A 67 6.19 13.04 6.49
N ASN A 68 4.88 13.22 6.78
CA ASN A 68 4.15 14.38 6.27
C ASN A 68 4.54 15.67 6.97
N GLN A 69 5.10 15.61 8.18
CA GLN A 69 5.61 16.78 8.87
C GLN A 69 6.82 17.41 8.19
N CYS A 70 7.50 16.67 7.32
CA CYS A 70 8.67 17.16 6.60
C CYS A 70 8.33 17.85 5.28
N MET A 71 7.04 17.88 4.92
CA MET A 71 6.62 18.49 3.66
C MET A 71 6.52 20.00 3.81
N ASP A 72 7.00 20.70 2.78
CA ASP A 72 6.93 22.17 2.70
C ASP A 72 5.79 22.64 1.80
N TRP A 73 4.93 21.74 1.34
CA TRP A 73 3.74 22.06 0.55
C TRP A 73 2.58 21.17 1.00
N ARG A 74 1.37 21.61 0.67
CA ARG A 74 0.14 20.94 1.13
C ARG A 74 -0.51 20.17 -0.01
N PRO A 75 -0.54 18.85 0.03
CA PRO A 75 -1.25 18.07 -0.98
C PRO A 75 -2.76 18.23 -0.85
N GLU A 76 -3.44 18.19 -1.99
CA GLU A 76 -4.90 18.29 -2.05
C GLU A 76 -5.45 17.37 -3.12
N ASN A 77 -6.74 17.03 -2.99
CA ASN A 77 -7.44 16.23 -3.99
C ASN A 77 -7.35 16.90 -5.35
N GLY A 78 -7.15 16.10 -6.40
CA GLY A 78 -7.03 16.57 -7.77
C GLY A 78 -5.63 16.90 -8.21
N MET A 79 -4.67 16.96 -7.29
CA MET A 79 -3.28 17.24 -7.67
C MET A 79 -2.64 16.02 -8.32
N GLN A 80 -1.90 16.26 -9.39
CA GLN A 80 -1.04 15.27 -10.01
C GLN A 80 0.30 15.29 -9.29
N VAL A 81 0.72 14.14 -8.75
CA VAL A 81 1.92 14.06 -7.92
C VAL A 81 2.77 12.87 -8.28
N GLU A 82 4.01 12.89 -7.80
CA GLU A 82 4.89 11.73 -7.74
C GLU A 82 5.18 11.44 -6.28
N VAL A 83 5.01 10.20 -5.87
CA VAL A 83 5.27 9.77 -4.50
C VAL A 83 6.35 8.71 -4.49
N ARG A 84 7.26 8.82 -3.53
CA ARG A 84 8.25 7.77 -3.28
C ARG A 84 7.66 6.83 -2.24
N ALA A 85 7.40 5.59 -2.63
CA ALA A 85 6.62 4.69 -1.79
C ALA A 85 7.14 3.26 -1.83
N GLN A 86 6.86 2.56 -0.74
CA GLN A 86 7.05 1.12 -0.58
C GLN A 86 5.70 0.45 -0.72
N ALA A 87 5.59 -0.47 -1.67
CA ALA A 87 4.37 -1.27 -1.78
C ALA A 87 4.31 -2.29 -0.65
N THR A 88 3.14 -2.48 -0.11
CA THR A 88 2.90 -3.41 0.98
C THR A 88 1.46 -3.93 0.92
N LEU A 89 1.09 -4.72 1.91
CA LEU A 89 -0.27 -5.21 2.08
C LEU A 89 -0.70 -4.94 3.50
N TYR A 90 -1.87 -4.33 3.67
CA TYR A 90 -2.45 -4.09 4.98
C TYR A 90 -3.07 -5.40 5.47
N GLU A 91 -2.38 -6.10 6.37
CA GLU A 91 -2.72 -7.47 6.74
C GLU A 91 -4.14 -7.64 7.30
N PRO A 92 -4.64 -6.73 8.18
CA PRO A 92 -5.97 -6.94 8.74
C PRO A 92 -7.09 -7.02 7.70
N ARG A 93 -6.91 -6.44 6.52
CA ARG A 93 -7.91 -6.46 5.45
C ARG A 93 -7.43 -7.14 4.18
N GLY A 94 -6.17 -7.51 4.11
CA GLY A 94 -5.61 -8.10 2.89
C GLY A 94 -5.59 -7.13 1.71
N GLU A 95 -5.43 -5.82 1.98
CA GLU A 95 -5.48 -4.78 0.95
C GLU A 95 -4.09 -4.35 0.53
N PHE A 96 -3.86 -4.33 -0.80
CA PHE A 96 -2.65 -3.77 -1.37
C PHE A 96 -2.60 -2.26 -1.10
N GLN A 97 -1.43 -1.76 -0.71
CA GLN A 97 -1.27 -0.40 -0.23
C GLN A 97 0.13 0.12 -0.52
N LEU A 98 0.25 1.41 -0.66
CA LEU A 98 1.54 2.12 -0.72
C LEU A 98 1.84 2.84 0.58
#